data_dcd6eb1c85c460ff3bdde3a39fa7fd98
#
_entry.id   dcd6eb1c85c460ff3bdde3a39fa7fd98
#
_cell.length_a   1.000
_cell.length_b   1.000
_cell.length_c   1.000
_cell.angle_alpha   90.00
_cell.angle_beta   90.00
_cell.angle_gamma   90.00
#
_symmetry.space_group_name_H-M   'P 1'
#
loop_
_entity.id
_entity.type
_entity.pdbx_description
1 polymer ?
#
loop_
_entity_poly.entity_id
_entity_poly.type
_entity_poly.pdbx_seq_one_letter_code
_entity_poly.pdbx_strand_id
1 'polypeptide(L)'
;MTDLNQLPLREELRGRSAYGAPQLTVTNQLNTNENPYPPSEALVADLVKAVEKHARELNRYPERDAVALRTALASYVTDQTGVPVTADNVWAANGSNEVLQQLLQAFGGPGRTALGFTPSYSMHPILSAG
;
A
#
# COMPACT_ATOMS: atom_id res chain seq x y z
N MET A 1 -12.95 30.29 -0.06
CA MET A 1 -12.59 28.89 0.30
C MET A 1 -13.76 28.31 1.05
N THR A 2 -14.18 27.12 0.71
CA THR A 2 -15.24 26.43 1.45
C THR A 2 -14.70 26.07 2.83
N ASP A 3 -15.45 26.41 3.90
CA ASP A 3 -15.09 26.01 5.25
C ASP A 3 -15.30 24.49 5.39
N LEU A 4 -14.24 23.76 5.73
CA LEU A 4 -14.28 22.30 5.92
C LEU A 4 -15.27 21.89 7.02
N ASN A 5 -15.54 22.77 7.99
CA ASN A 5 -16.50 22.50 9.04
C ASN A 5 -17.96 22.47 8.55
N GLN A 6 -18.23 23.02 7.35
CA GLN A 6 -19.55 23.02 6.72
C GLN A 6 -19.79 21.77 5.86
N LEU A 7 -18.76 20.95 5.63
CA LEU A 7 -18.92 19.69 4.92
C LEU A 7 -19.58 18.62 5.82
N PRO A 8 -20.41 17.73 5.25
CA PRO A 8 -21.04 16.64 6.00
C PRO A 8 -20.04 15.51 6.29
N LEU A 9 -18.95 15.86 6.97
CA LEU A 9 -17.94 14.89 7.39
C LEU A 9 -18.45 14.08 8.58
N ARG A 10 -18.06 12.81 8.65
CA ARG A 10 -18.26 11.98 9.82
C ARG A 10 -17.58 12.63 11.03
N GLU A 11 -18.19 12.51 12.21
CA GLU A 11 -17.71 13.16 13.43
C GLU A 11 -16.29 12.74 13.79
N GLU A 12 -15.96 11.48 13.58
CA GLU A 12 -14.66 10.87 13.88
C GLU A 12 -13.52 11.45 13.01
N LEU A 13 -13.86 12.09 11.89
CA LEU A 13 -12.89 12.70 10.97
C LEU A 13 -12.74 14.20 11.19
N ARG A 14 -13.61 14.83 12.00
CA ARG A 14 -13.54 16.26 12.26
C ARG A 14 -12.31 16.60 13.09
N GLY A 15 -11.66 17.70 12.75
CA GLY A 15 -10.47 18.18 13.46
C GLY A 15 -9.21 17.36 13.26
N ARG A 16 -9.23 16.32 12.42
CA ARG A 16 -8.03 15.55 12.08
C ARG A 16 -7.21 16.28 11.03
N SER A 17 -5.89 16.26 11.20
CA SER A 17 -4.94 16.68 10.18
C SER A 17 -4.59 15.51 9.26
N ALA A 18 -4.23 15.82 8.01
CA ALA A 18 -3.71 14.80 7.09
C ALA A 18 -2.46 14.12 7.67
N TYR A 19 -2.39 12.80 7.53
CA TYR A 19 -1.16 12.07 7.84
C TYR A 19 -0.08 12.40 6.80
N GLY A 20 1.13 12.62 7.28
CA GLY A 20 2.30 12.80 6.43
C GLY A 20 3.56 12.98 7.28
N ALA A 21 4.61 12.23 6.94
CA ALA A 21 5.94 12.53 7.47
C ALA A 21 6.47 13.80 6.79
N PRO A 22 7.17 14.71 7.51
CA PRO A 22 7.79 15.86 6.89
C PRO A 22 8.76 15.44 5.79
N GLN A 23 8.65 16.08 4.62
CA GLN A 23 9.63 15.91 3.56
C GLN A 23 10.84 16.82 3.89
N LEU A 24 11.96 16.19 4.21
CA LEU A 24 13.17 16.88 4.63
C LEU A 24 14.22 16.74 3.52
N THR A 25 14.95 17.84 3.29
CA THR A 25 16.16 17.83 2.44
C THR A 25 17.37 17.84 3.34
N VAL A 26 17.81 16.65 3.74
CA VAL A 26 18.95 16.46 4.66
C VAL A 26 19.86 15.35 4.13
N THR A 27 21.12 15.38 4.53
CA THR A 27 22.11 14.38 4.07
C THR A 27 21.76 12.95 4.51
N ASN A 28 21.22 12.79 5.72
CA ASN A 28 20.84 11.50 6.27
C ASN A 28 19.34 11.55 6.65
N GLN A 29 18.50 11.07 5.77
CA GLN A 29 17.04 11.02 5.98
C GLN A 29 16.68 9.74 6.71
N LEU A 30 16.26 9.86 7.96
CA LEU A 30 15.92 8.74 8.84
C LEU A 30 14.50 8.84 9.42
N ASN A 31 13.69 9.78 8.91
CA ASN A 31 12.34 10.04 9.40
C ASN A 31 11.26 9.20 8.68
N THR A 32 11.64 8.47 7.63
CA THR A 32 10.78 7.57 6.86
C THR A 32 11.45 6.21 6.73
N ASN A 33 10.64 5.16 6.53
CA ASN A 33 11.15 3.80 6.34
C ASN A 33 11.43 3.56 4.86
N GLU A 34 12.52 4.16 4.37
CA GLU A 34 12.97 4.07 2.99
C GLU A 34 14.20 3.18 2.87
N ASN A 35 14.32 2.47 1.74
CA ASN A 35 15.54 1.74 1.42
C ASN A 35 16.62 2.74 0.94
N PRO A 36 17.76 2.87 1.65
CA PRO A 36 18.81 3.80 1.26
C PRO A 36 19.59 3.35 0.01
N TYR A 37 19.44 2.10 -0.41
CA TYR A 37 20.14 1.57 -1.57
C TYR A 37 19.31 1.74 -2.84
N PRO A 38 19.86 2.36 -3.90
CA PRO A 38 19.17 2.46 -5.18
C PRO A 38 19.01 1.07 -5.82
N PRO A 39 18.03 0.90 -6.71
CA PRO A 39 17.91 -0.33 -7.49
C PRO A 39 19.16 -0.55 -8.35
N SER A 40 19.47 -1.82 -8.63
CA SER A 40 20.61 -2.17 -9.49
C SER A 40 20.37 -1.70 -10.94
N GLU A 41 21.46 -1.43 -11.67
CA GLU A 41 21.38 -1.06 -13.09
C GLU A 41 20.64 -2.11 -13.93
N ALA A 42 20.79 -3.40 -13.60
CA ALA A 42 20.06 -4.47 -14.27
C ALA A 42 18.55 -4.36 -14.04
N LEU A 43 18.11 -4.11 -12.81
CA LEU A 43 16.70 -3.90 -12.50
C LEU A 43 16.14 -2.67 -13.20
N VAL A 44 16.89 -1.57 -13.21
CA VAL A 44 16.48 -0.34 -13.91
C VAL A 44 16.31 -0.61 -15.41
N ALA A 45 17.26 -1.31 -16.05
CA ALA A 45 17.19 -1.65 -17.46
C ALA A 45 15.94 -2.53 -17.79
N ASP A 46 15.62 -3.48 -16.94
CA ASP A 46 14.44 -4.35 -17.12
C ASP A 46 13.13 -3.60 -16.92
N LEU A 47 13.07 -2.69 -15.93
CA LEU A 47 11.92 -1.81 -15.73
C LEU A 47 11.67 -0.91 -16.96
N VAL A 48 12.74 -0.30 -17.52
CA VAL A 48 12.63 0.55 -18.73
C VAL A 48 12.06 -0.26 -19.91
N LYS A 49 12.56 -1.47 -20.15
CA LYS A 49 12.04 -2.36 -21.21
C LYS A 49 10.56 -2.72 -20.99
N ALA A 50 10.19 -3.02 -19.74
CA ALA A 50 8.80 -3.34 -19.41
C ALA A 50 7.87 -2.14 -19.66
N VAL A 51 8.27 -0.94 -19.25
CA VAL A 51 7.53 0.30 -19.50
C VAL A 51 7.41 0.57 -21.01
N GLU A 52 8.50 0.47 -21.77
CA GLU A 52 8.48 0.66 -23.22
C GLU A 52 7.49 -0.28 -23.93
N LYS A 53 7.49 -1.55 -23.51
CA LYS A 53 6.56 -2.57 -24.05
C LYS A 53 5.10 -2.19 -23.81
N HIS A 54 4.76 -1.72 -22.62
CA HIS A 54 3.36 -1.51 -22.20
C HIS A 54 2.88 -0.06 -22.33
N ALA A 55 3.79 0.91 -22.56
CA ALA A 55 3.45 2.33 -22.60
C ALA A 55 2.37 2.68 -23.64
N ARG A 56 2.34 1.95 -24.75
CA ARG A 56 1.35 2.18 -25.84
C ARG A 56 -0.05 1.67 -25.52
N GLU A 57 -0.19 0.88 -24.46
CA GLU A 57 -1.44 0.24 -24.04
C GLU A 57 -2.00 0.85 -22.74
N LEU A 58 -1.36 1.88 -22.18
CA LEU A 58 -1.78 2.53 -20.92
C LEU A 58 -3.18 3.17 -20.98
N ASN A 59 -3.73 3.37 -22.17
CA ASN A 59 -5.10 3.82 -22.36
C ASN A 59 -6.14 2.68 -22.23
N ARG A 60 -5.70 1.45 -22.03
CA ARG A 60 -6.56 0.27 -21.85
C ARG A 60 -6.60 -0.14 -20.38
N TYR A 61 -7.66 -0.81 -19.99
CA TYR A 61 -7.72 -1.40 -18.65
C TYR A 61 -6.63 -2.46 -18.49
N PRO A 62 -5.97 -2.52 -17.33
CA PRO A 62 -5.02 -3.59 -17.04
C PRO A 62 -5.73 -4.95 -16.90
N GLU A 63 -4.97 -6.01 -16.85
CA GLU A 63 -5.47 -7.34 -16.49
C GLU A 63 -6.10 -7.28 -15.09
N ARG A 64 -7.40 -7.63 -15.02
CA ARG A 64 -8.19 -7.50 -13.79
C ARG A 64 -7.63 -8.32 -12.63
N ASP A 65 -7.25 -9.55 -12.91
CA ASP A 65 -6.91 -10.54 -11.90
C ASP A 65 -5.40 -10.59 -11.60
N ALA A 66 -4.59 -9.81 -12.32
CA ALA A 66 -3.12 -9.72 -12.15
C ALA A 66 -2.43 -11.09 -11.99
N VAL A 67 -2.83 -12.07 -12.80
CA VAL A 67 -2.46 -13.49 -12.66
C VAL A 67 -0.95 -13.66 -12.69
N ALA A 68 -0.26 -13.02 -13.65
CA ALA A 68 1.19 -13.12 -13.78
C ALA A 68 1.92 -12.60 -12.52
N LEU A 69 1.49 -11.46 -12.00
CA LEU A 69 2.05 -10.87 -10.77
C LEU A 69 1.78 -11.76 -9.55
N ARG A 70 0.54 -12.22 -9.37
CA ARG A 70 0.16 -13.07 -8.23
C ARG A 70 0.89 -14.41 -8.26
N THR A 71 1.10 -14.99 -9.45
CA THR A 71 1.89 -16.21 -9.61
C THR A 71 3.35 -16.00 -9.24
N ALA A 72 3.96 -14.90 -9.69
CA ALA A 72 5.35 -14.57 -9.35
C ALA A 72 5.53 -14.32 -7.84
N LEU A 73 4.58 -13.60 -7.22
CA LEU A 73 4.58 -13.38 -5.78
C LEU A 73 4.39 -14.69 -4.98
N ALA A 74 3.52 -15.58 -5.44
CA ALA A 74 3.32 -16.89 -4.82
C ALA A 74 4.60 -17.73 -4.86
N SER A 75 5.29 -17.75 -6.01
CA SER A 75 6.61 -18.42 -6.13
C SER A 75 7.62 -17.81 -5.17
N TYR A 76 7.74 -16.48 -5.16
CA TYR A 76 8.66 -15.78 -4.26
C TYR A 76 8.40 -16.13 -2.78
N VAL A 77 7.14 -16.10 -2.32
CA VAL A 77 6.79 -16.44 -0.93
C VAL A 77 7.10 -17.91 -0.64
N THR A 78 6.79 -18.82 -1.56
CA THR A 78 7.11 -20.25 -1.44
C THR A 78 8.62 -20.44 -1.27
N ASP A 79 9.43 -19.80 -2.11
CA ASP A 79 10.89 -19.90 -2.07
C ASP A 79 11.48 -19.34 -0.78
N GLN A 80 10.91 -18.25 -0.24
CA GLN A 80 11.38 -17.63 1.00
C GLN A 80 10.98 -18.40 2.26
N THR A 81 9.84 -19.06 2.24
CA THR A 81 9.26 -19.66 3.47
C THR A 81 9.33 -21.19 3.49
N GLY A 82 9.51 -21.82 2.33
CA GLY A 82 9.38 -23.28 2.17
C GLY A 82 7.93 -23.79 2.25
N VAL A 83 6.95 -22.89 2.41
CA VAL A 83 5.52 -23.23 2.46
C VAL A 83 4.90 -23.04 1.08
N PRO A 84 4.24 -24.06 0.49
CA PRO A 84 3.60 -23.94 -0.80
C PRO A 84 2.50 -22.88 -0.78
N VAL A 85 2.61 -21.87 -1.67
CA VAL A 85 1.65 -20.82 -1.88
C VAL A 85 1.29 -20.80 -3.36
N THR A 86 0.00 -20.63 -3.68
CA THR A 86 -0.49 -20.52 -5.06
C THR A 86 -0.98 -19.09 -5.34
N ALA A 87 -1.21 -18.75 -6.60
CA ALA A 87 -1.78 -17.45 -6.98
C ALA A 87 -3.13 -17.17 -6.29
N ASP A 88 -3.91 -18.20 -5.95
CA ASP A 88 -5.19 -18.04 -5.26
C ASP A 88 -5.04 -17.64 -3.79
N ASN A 89 -3.87 -17.81 -3.22
CA ASN A 89 -3.54 -17.35 -1.85
C ASN A 89 -2.95 -15.95 -1.82
N VAL A 90 -2.77 -15.29 -2.97
CA VAL A 90 -2.10 -13.99 -3.08
C VAL A 90 -3.05 -12.94 -3.63
N TRP A 91 -3.09 -11.80 -2.99
CA TRP A 91 -3.72 -10.59 -3.48
C TRP A 91 -2.67 -9.48 -3.62
N ALA A 92 -2.78 -8.67 -4.67
CA ALA A 92 -1.88 -7.54 -4.91
C ALA A 92 -2.66 -6.22 -4.83
N ALA A 93 -2.08 -5.23 -4.19
CA ALA A 93 -2.65 -3.89 -4.04
C ALA A 93 -1.52 -2.82 -4.05
N ASN A 94 -1.88 -1.53 -4.00
CA ASN A 94 -0.92 -0.42 -3.98
C ASN A 94 -0.31 -0.24 -2.57
N GLY A 95 0.53 -1.18 -2.19
CA GLY A 95 1.17 -1.23 -0.90
C GLY A 95 0.29 -1.80 0.22
N SER A 96 0.91 -2.01 1.39
CA SER A 96 0.26 -2.61 2.55
C SER A 96 -0.90 -1.80 3.12
N ASN A 97 -0.89 -0.48 2.97
CA ASN A 97 -1.98 0.37 3.46
C ASN A 97 -3.29 0.09 2.73
N GLU A 98 -3.26 -0.13 1.41
CA GLU A 98 -4.46 -0.50 0.66
C GLU A 98 -4.97 -1.89 1.06
N VAL A 99 -4.06 -2.86 1.26
CA VAL A 99 -4.44 -4.19 1.75
C VAL A 99 -5.11 -4.11 3.12
N LEU A 100 -4.54 -3.36 4.06
CA LEU A 100 -5.12 -3.16 5.38
C LEU A 100 -6.48 -2.47 5.31
N GLN A 101 -6.64 -1.47 4.46
CA GLN A 101 -7.91 -0.80 4.23
C GLN A 101 -8.97 -1.77 3.70
N GLN A 102 -8.62 -2.59 2.72
CA GLN A 102 -9.54 -3.60 2.17
C GLN A 102 -9.96 -4.63 3.23
N LEU A 103 -9.02 -5.08 4.08
CA LEU A 103 -9.34 -5.97 5.20
C LEU A 103 -10.29 -5.31 6.21
N LEU A 104 -10.06 -4.04 6.56
CA LEU A 104 -10.93 -3.30 7.48
C LEU A 104 -12.30 -3.05 6.88
N GLN A 105 -12.39 -2.78 5.57
CA GLN A 105 -13.67 -2.66 4.87
C GLN A 105 -14.45 -3.98 4.83
N ALA A 106 -13.75 -5.11 4.69
CA ALA A 106 -14.38 -6.42 4.62
C ALA A 106 -14.82 -6.96 6.01
N PHE A 107 -14.03 -6.70 7.04
CA PHE A 107 -14.21 -7.31 8.37
C PHE A 107 -14.48 -6.32 9.50
N GLY A 108 -14.25 -5.02 9.28
CA GLY A 108 -14.53 -3.94 10.23
C GLY A 108 -15.99 -3.48 10.19
N GLY A 109 -16.25 -2.30 10.76
CA GLY A 109 -17.54 -1.63 10.72
C GLY A 109 -18.19 -1.45 12.09
N PRO A 110 -19.42 -0.90 12.15
CA PRO A 110 -20.11 -0.61 13.40
C PRO A 110 -20.24 -1.85 14.30
N GLY A 111 -19.91 -1.70 15.57
CA GLY A 111 -19.93 -2.80 16.55
C GLY A 111 -18.75 -3.75 16.48
N ARG A 112 -17.77 -3.50 15.62
CA ARG A 112 -16.52 -4.25 15.55
C ARG A 112 -15.39 -3.49 16.27
N THR A 113 -14.40 -4.24 16.72
CA THR A 113 -13.22 -3.68 17.42
C THR A 113 -11.94 -4.14 16.71
N ALA A 114 -11.06 -3.19 16.41
CA ALA A 114 -9.70 -3.48 15.99
C ALA A 114 -8.78 -3.48 17.22
N LEU A 115 -8.04 -4.56 17.44
CA LEU A 115 -7.05 -4.67 18.51
C LEU A 115 -5.66 -4.54 17.93
N GLY A 116 -4.83 -3.71 18.53
CA GLY A 116 -3.43 -3.50 18.14
C GLY A 116 -2.52 -3.32 19.34
N PHE A 117 -1.22 -3.38 19.10
CA PHE A 117 -0.20 -3.14 20.12
C PHE A 117 0.37 -1.75 19.99
N THR A 118 0.83 -1.17 21.11
CA THR A 118 1.57 0.10 21.13
C THR A 118 2.96 -0.11 21.72
N PRO A 119 3.99 0.54 21.18
CA PRO A 119 4.01 1.42 20.00
C PRO A 119 3.77 0.65 18.70
N SER A 120 3.13 1.29 17.72
CA SER A 120 2.79 0.71 16.43
C SER A 120 3.00 1.70 15.28
N TYR A 121 2.92 1.21 14.06
CA TYR A 121 2.91 2.05 12.87
C TYR A 121 1.66 2.96 12.87
N SER A 122 1.87 4.24 12.71
CA SER A 122 0.83 5.27 12.87
C SER A 122 -0.37 5.14 11.93
N MET A 123 -0.21 4.45 10.79
CA MET A 123 -1.33 4.20 9.87
C MET A 123 -2.34 3.18 10.39
N HIS A 124 -1.96 2.27 11.30
CA HIS A 124 -2.90 1.27 11.82
C HIS A 124 -4.12 1.91 12.51
N PRO A 125 -3.97 2.81 13.50
CA PRO A 125 -5.12 3.47 14.09
C PRO A 125 -5.85 4.42 13.12
N ILE A 126 -5.14 5.03 12.16
CA ILE A 126 -5.75 5.91 11.16
C ILE A 126 -6.70 5.12 10.26
N LEU A 127 -6.25 4.01 9.70
CA LEU A 127 -7.06 3.13 8.85
C LEU A 127 -8.21 2.48 9.63
N SER A 128 -7.99 2.15 10.91
CA SER A 128 -9.03 1.55 11.76
C SER A 128 -10.15 2.53 12.15
N ALA A 129 -9.88 3.84 12.09
CA ALA A 129 -10.86 4.89 12.35
C ALA A 129 -11.60 5.38 11.10
N GLY A 130 -11.14 5.00 9.92
CA GLY A 130 -11.75 5.32 8.62
C GLY A 130 -12.85 4.37 8.24
#